data_ea416e7c15513d64df802e02532d5cb0
#
_entry.id   ea416e7c15513d64df802e02532d5cb0
#
_cell.length_a   1.000
_cell.length_b   1.000
_cell.length_c   1.000
_cell.angle_alpha   90.00
_cell.angle_beta   90.00
_cell.angle_gamma   90.00
#
_symmetry.space_group_name_H-M   'P 1'
#
loop_
_entity.id
_entity.type
_entity.pdbx_description
1 polymer ?
#
loop_
_entity_poly.entity_id
_entity_poly.type
_entity_poly.pdbx_seq_one_letter_code
_entity_poly.pdbx_strand_id
1 'polypeptide(L)'
;SSASILGNRKMGSLVDMASQFEVSELYSQINYKGEPVRVTPLRYADTIKWLTNQKEGIPAYIKIDMATQDTELVRLSEGMKYTPYDHFHRNLKRHLRFRYPTYIFDDISFEIDEEGTPYWICSVADYKIGLFGGKTIGRVVLCNAVTGECTDYAVKDVPSWVDRVYSADLLVQLYDYYGSLKHGFINSVLGCLLYTSPSPRDMRRSR
;
A
#
# COMPACT_ATOMS: atom_id res chain seq x y z
N SER A 1 31.38 10.47 -25.48
CA SER A 1 30.32 9.84 -26.30
C SER A 1 29.55 8.72 -25.61
N SER A 2 30.16 7.96 -24.68
CA SER A 2 29.46 6.89 -23.94
C SER A 2 28.38 7.41 -22.99
N ALA A 3 28.61 8.53 -22.33
CA ALA A 3 27.65 9.14 -21.41
C ALA A 3 26.39 9.66 -22.12
N SER A 4 26.54 10.18 -23.36
CA SER A 4 25.40 10.64 -24.16
C SER A 4 24.53 9.48 -24.65
N ILE A 5 25.15 8.35 -24.99
CA ILE A 5 24.42 7.13 -25.41
C ILE A 5 23.65 6.50 -24.24
N LEU A 6 24.23 6.46 -23.04
CA LEU A 6 23.60 6.00 -21.84
C LEU A 6 22.42 6.91 -21.41
N GLY A 7 22.61 8.23 -21.53
CA GLY A 7 21.57 9.23 -21.30
C GLY A 7 20.37 9.06 -22.23
N ASN A 8 20.64 8.92 -23.53
CA ASN A 8 19.61 8.73 -24.56
C ASN A 8 18.85 7.39 -24.39
N ARG A 9 19.55 6.31 -24.00
CA ARG A 9 18.91 5.02 -23.70
C ARG A 9 18.01 5.10 -22.45
N LYS A 10 18.45 5.82 -21.42
CA LYS A 10 17.70 6.04 -20.20
C LYS A 10 16.44 6.89 -20.46
N MET A 11 16.57 7.95 -21.23
CA MET A 11 15.45 8.78 -21.69
C MET A 11 14.48 7.99 -22.56
N GLY A 12 14.96 7.22 -23.53
CA GLY A 12 14.13 6.38 -24.39
C GLY A 12 13.31 5.36 -23.59
N SER A 13 13.91 4.72 -22.60
CA SER A 13 13.20 3.75 -21.74
C SER A 13 12.16 4.40 -20.82
N LEU A 14 12.38 5.64 -20.38
CA LEU A 14 11.41 6.40 -19.58
C LEU A 14 10.22 6.84 -20.43
N VAL A 15 10.47 7.29 -21.66
CA VAL A 15 9.41 7.67 -22.61
C VAL A 15 8.56 6.46 -22.98
N ASP A 16 9.19 5.32 -23.23
CA ASP A 16 8.49 4.07 -23.53
C ASP A 16 7.62 3.60 -22.35
N MET A 17 8.14 3.64 -21.13
CA MET A 17 7.35 3.37 -19.93
C MET A 17 6.18 4.34 -19.76
N ALA A 18 6.39 5.63 -19.96
CA ALA A 18 5.34 6.64 -19.86
C ALA A 18 4.23 6.45 -20.92
N SER A 19 4.54 5.85 -22.05
CA SER A 19 3.55 5.54 -23.07
C SER A 19 2.71 4.29 -22.75
N GLN A 20 3.24 3.36 -21.96
CA GLN A 20 2.63 2.06 -21.68
C GLN A 20 1.92 2.00 -20.33
N PHE A 21 2.37 2.80 -19.36
CA PHE A 21 1.91 2.75 -17.98
C PHE A 21 1.45 4.12 -17.49
N GLU A 22 0.49 4.09 -16.58
CA GLU A 22 0.00 5.24 -15.83
C GLU A 22 0.24 5.06 -14.34
N VAL A 23 0.32 6.16 -13.60
CA VAL A 23 0.40 6.13 -12.14
C VAL A 23 -0.95 5.72 -11.58
N SER A 24 -0.96 4.74 -10.69
CA SER A 24 -2.17 4.28 -10.02
C SER A 24 -2.62 5.28 -8.95
N GLU A 25 -3.91 5.28 -8.66
CA GLU A 25 -4.50 6.01 -7.53
C GLU A 25 -4.28 5.31 -6.18
N LEU A 26 -3.92 4.02 -6.22
CA LEU A 26 -3.58 3.25 -5.02
C LEU A 26 -2.16 3.57 -4.57
N TYR A 27 -2.01 4.55 -3.73
CA TYR A 27 -0.74 4.87 -3.08
C TYR A 27 -0.84 4.61 -1.58
N SER A 28 0.29 4.30 -0.96
CA SER A 28 0.41 4.21 0.49
C SER A 28 1.55 5.08 0.99
N GLN A 29 1.38 5.62 2.17
CA GLN A 29 2.45 6.27 2.94
C GLN A 29 2.92 5.26 3.97
N ILE A 30 4.19 4.95 3.95
CA ILE A 30 4.81 3.92 4.80
C ILE A 30 6.08 4.46 5.45
N ASN A 31 6.49 3.83 6.53
CA ASN A 31 7.82 4.04 7.11
C ASN A 31 8.79 3.02 6.48
N TYR A 32 9.63 3.49 5.57
CA TYR A 32 10.63 2.67 4.92
C TYR A 32 12.01 2.99 5.48
N LYS A 33 12.60 2.03 6.22
CA LYS A 33 13.92 2.17 6.86
C LYS A 33 14.03 3.40 7.77
N GLY A 34 12.94 3.75 8.47
CA GLY A 34 12.91 4.89 9.38
C GLY A 34 12.52 6.23 8.74
N GLU A 35 12.27 6.26 7.44
CA GLU A 35 11.89 7.47 6.71
C GLU A 35 10.48 7.37 6.13
N PRO A 36 9.69 8.45 6.19
CA PRO A 36 8.36 8.46 5.61
C PRO A 36 8.44 8.55 4.08
N VAL A 37 7.98 7.51 3.40
CA VAL A 37 7.92 7.47 1.94
C VAL A 37 6.50 7.19 1.46
N ARG A 38 6.19 7.69 0.27
CA ARG A 38 5.00 7.31 -0.48
C ARG A 38 5.38 6.33 -1.57
N VAL A 39 4.68 5.21 -1.63
CA VAL A 39 4.84 4.22 -2.70
C VAL A 39 3.57 4.13 -3.52
N THR A 40 3.74 4.09 -4.84
CA THR A 40 2.62 4.09 -5.79
C THR A 40 2.91 3.08 -6.89
N PRO A 41 2.03 2.09 -7.13
CA PRO A 41 2.19 1.17 -8.24
C PRO A 41 1.85 1.87 -9.56
N LEU A 42 2.34 1.33 -10.65
CA LEU A 42 1.90 1.66 -12.00
C LEU A 42 0.74 0.75 -12.41
N ARG A 43 -0.03 1.19 -13.40
CA ARG A 43 -1.05 0.40 -14.07
C ARG A 43 -0.88 0.50 -15.57
N TYR A 44 -1.41 -0.44 -16.33
CA TYR A 44 -1.41 -0.34 -17.80
C TYR A 44 -2.31 0.81 -18.27
N ALA A 45 -1.83 1.60 -19.22
CA ALA A 45 -2.55 2.75 -19.73
C ALA A 45 -3.83 2.36 -20.48
N ASP A 46 -3.85 1.19 -21.13
CA ASP A 46 -5.04 0.62 -21.77
C ASP A 46 -4.99 -0.92 -21.86
N THR A 47 -6.10 -1.52 -22.26
CA THR A 47 -6.26 -2.99 -22.37
C THR A 47 -5.34 -3.61 -23.44
N ILE A 48 -5.03 -2.89 -24.50
CA ILE A 48 -4.16 -3.39 -25.59
C ILE A 48 -2.73 -3.50 -25.06
N LYS A 49 -2.27 -2.49 -24.31
CA LYS A 49 -0.95 -2.48 -23.69
C LYS A 49 -0.82 -3.57 -22.64
N TRP A 50 -1.90 -3.82 -21.88
CA TRP A 50 -1.96 -4.97 -20.99
C TRP A 50 -1.80 -6.29 -21.75
N LEU A 51 -2.52 -6.48 -22.85
CA LEU A 51 -2.48 -7.73 -23.63
C LEU A 51 -1.09 -8.03 -24.18
N THR A 52 -0.36 -7.00 -24.61
CA THR A 52 1.01 -7.14 -25.14
C THR A 52 2.06 -7.37 -24.08
N ASN A 53 1.89 -6.79 -22.87
CA ASN A 53 2.91 -6.80 -21.83
C ASN A 53 2.59 -7.71 -20.62
N GLN A 54 1.46 -8.39 -20.63
CA GLN A 54 1.00 -9.19 -19.49
C GLN A 54 1.98 -10.30 -19.03
N LYS A 55 2.83 -10.81 -19.93
CA LYS A 55 3.79 -11.86 -19.59
C LYS A 55 4.90 -11.34 -18.67
N GLU A 56 5.39 -10.15 -18.96
CA GLU A 56 6.50 -9.53 -18.22
C GLU A 56 6.02 -8.85 -16.95
N GLY A 57 4.75 -8.40 -16.92
CA GLY A 57 4.17 -7.67 -15.80
C GLY A 57 4.61 -6.20 -15.78
N ILE A 58 4.25 -5.49 -14.70
CA ILE A 58 4.58 -4.08 -14.51
C ILE A 58 5.99 -3.97 -13.97
N PRO A 59 6.93 -3.32 -14.70
CA PRO A 59 8.37 -3.42 -14.44
C PRO A 59 8.87 -2.52 -13.31
N ALA A 60 8.03 -1.64 -12.76
CA ALA A 60 8.47 -0.65 -11.78
C ALA A 60 7.32 -0.13 -10.91
N TYR A 61 7.68 0.52 -9.81
CA TYR A 61 6.79 1.37 -9.00
C TYR A 61 7.47 2.70 -8.70
N ILE A 62 6.71 3.68 -8.21
CA ILE A 62 7.20 5.00 -7.85
C ILE A 62 7.35 5.07 -6.33
N LYS A 63 8.50 5.55 -5.87
CA LYS A 63 8.78 5.87 -4.48
C LYS A 63 9.08 7.36 -4.35
N ILE A 64 8.43 8.05 -3.43
CA ILE A 64 8.61 9.47 -3.15
C ILE A 64 9.01 9.62 -1.70
N ASP A 65 10.18 10.21 -1.46
CA ASP A 65 10.60 10.63 -0.14
C ASP A 65 9.73 11.82 0.31
N MET A 66 9.06 11.68 1.46
CA MET A 66 8.13 12.72 1.93
C MET A 66 8.84 13.91 2.56
N ALA A 67 10.10 13.77 2.98
CA ALA A 67 10.89 14.85 3.56
C ALA A 67 11.55 15.71 2.47
N THR A 68 12.18 15.06 1.49
CA THR A 68 12.92 15.75 0.41
C THR A 68 12.09 16.02 -0.84
N GLN A 69 10.94 15.34 -0.99
CA GLN A 69 10.09 15.31 -2.20
C GLN A 69 10.78 14.68 -3.41
N ASP A 70 11.90 13.98 -3.20
CA ASP A 70 12.58 13.27 -4.26
C ASP A 70 11.75 12.08 -4.76
N THR A 71 11.63 11.99 -6.07
CA THR A 71 10.85 10.94 -6.73
C THR A 71 11.79 9.97 -7.43
N GLU A 72 11.65 8.69 -7.09
CA GLU A 72 12.42 7.60 -7.67
C GLU A 72 11.51 6.59 -8.38
N LEU A 73 11.88 6.21 -9.61
CA LEU A 73 11.30 5.08 -10.30
C LEU A 73 12.09 3.82 -9.96
N VAL A 74 11.55 2.98 -9.08
CA VAL A 74 12.18 1.74 -8.66
C VAL A 74 11.86 0.64 -9.66
N ARG A 75 12.87 0.17 -10.37
CA ARG A 75 12.75 -0.90 -11.36
C ARG A 75 12.91 -2.24 -10.68
N LEU A 76 12.02 -3.17 -11.02
CA LEU A 76 12.02 -4.54 -10.53
C LEU A 76 12.82 -5.44 -11.48
N SER A 77 13.49 -6.45 -10.93
CA SER A 77 14.13 -7.51 -11.72
C SER A 77 13.12 -8.38 -12.46
N GLU A 78 11.98 -8.64 -11.80
CA GLU A 78 10.80 -9.26 -12.38
C GLU A 78 9.59 -8.35 -12.17
N GLY A 79 8.76 -8.20 -13.22
CA GLY A 79 7.59 -7.32 -13.16
C GLY A 79 6.49 -7.85 -12.25
N MET A 80 5.67 -6.92 -11.74
CA MET A 80 4.47 -7.26 -10.99
C MET A 80 3.44 -7.86 -11.92
N LYS A 81 3.04 -9.10 -11.65
CA LYS A 81 2.11 -9.88 -12.47
C LYS A 81 0.69 -9.92 -11.90
N TYR A 82 0.54 -9.61 -10.61
CA TYR A 82 -0.73 -9.64 -9.90
C TYR A 82 -1.07 -8.24 -9.43
N THR A 83 -2.14 -7.67 -9.98
CA THR A 83 -2.61 -6.34 -9.60
C THR A 83 -4.14 -6.30 -9.54
N PRO A 84 -4.75 -5.35 -8.80
CA PRO A 84 -6.20 -5.16 -8.79
C PRO A 84 -6.77 -4.74 -10.14
N TYR A 85 -5.94 -4.22 -11.04
CA TYR A 85 -6.32 -3.70 -12.36
C TYR A 85 -6.14 -4.72 -13.49
N ASP A 86 -5.51 -5.86 -13.20
CA ASP A 86 -5.32 -6.92 -14.17
C ASP A 86 -6.61 -7.66 -14.51
N HIS A 87 -6.55 -8.40 -15.61
CA HIS A 87 -7.66 -9.17 -16.11
C HIS A 87 -7.43 -10.67 -15.87
N PHE A 88 -8.51 -11.46 -15.95
CA PHE A 88 -8.50 -12.92 -15.83
C PHE A 88 -7.82 -13.44 -14.57
N HIS A 89 -6.91 -14.38 -14.70
CA HIS A 89 -6.25 -15.09 -13.59
C HIS A 89 -5.20 -14.25 -12.85
N ARG A 90 -4.74 -13.13 -13.43
CA ARG A 90 -3.79 -12.19 -12.80
C ARG A 90 -4.49 -11.05 -12.05
N ASN A 91 -5.80 -10.97 -12.13
CA ASN A 91 -6.55 -10.04 -11.29
C ASN A 91 -6.42 -10.45 -9.82
N LEU A 92 -5.87 -9.57 -9.01
CA LEU A 92 -5.59 -9.84 -7.60
C LEU A 92 -6.86 -10.24 -6.82
N LYS A 93 -7.99 -9.54 -7.02
CA LYS A 93 -9.25 -9.85 -6.32
C LYS A 93 -9.75 -11.25 -6.65
N ARG A 94 -9.61 -11.67 -7.91
CA ARG A 94 -9.97 -13.01 -8.35
C ARG A 94 -9.04 -14.07 -7.76
N HIS A 95 -7.73 -13.80 -7.76
CA HIS A 95 -6.71 -14.66 -7.16
C HIS A 95 -6.97 -14.88 -5.66
N LEU A 96 -7.27 -13.81 -4.92
CA LEU A 96 -7.63 -13.87 -3.50
C LEU A 96 -8.92 -14.67 -3.27
N ARG A 97 -9.93 -14.47 -4.09
CA ARG A 97 -11.22 -15.20 -3.97
C ARG A 97 -11.06 -16.71 -4.19
N PHE A 98 -10.19 -17.12 -5.09
CA PHE A 98 -9.90 -18.53 -5.30
C PHE A 98 -9.11 -19.15 -4.12
N ARG A 99 -8.19 -18.39 -3.54
CA ARG A 99 -7.34 -18.87 -2.46
C ARG A 99 -8.02 -18.82 -1.10
N TYR A 100 -8.87 -17.82 -0.89
CA TYR A 100 -9.58 -17.57 0.37
C TYR A 100 -11.07 -17.32 0.11
N PRO A 101 -11.83 -18.35 -0.27
CA PRO A 101 -13.22 -18.19 -0.73
C PRO A 101 -14.18 -17.69 0.36
N THR A 102 -13.84 -17.88 1.64
CA THR A 102 -14.65 -17.47 2.78
C THR A 102 -14.30 -16.07 3.32
N TYR A 103 -13.21 -15.46 2.84
CA TYR A 103 -12.77 -14.16 3.32
C TYR A 103 -13.48 -13.03 2.58
N ILE A 104 -13.86 -12.01 3.34
CA ILE A 104 -14.38 -10.75 2.81
C ILE A 104 -13.25 -9.72 2.91
N PHE A 105 -12.65 -9.43 1.77
CA PHE A 105 -11.61 -8.41 1.69
C PHE A 105 -12.23 -7.02 1.66
N ASP A 106 -11.80 -6.16 2.57
CA ASP A 106 -12.30 -4.82 2.73
C ASP A 106 -11.49 -3.80 1.98
N ASP A 107 -10.19 -3.74 2.26
CA ASP A 107 -9.25 -2.79 1.70
C ASP A 107 -8.04 -3.51 1.10
N ILE A 108 -7.52 -2.94 0.02
CA ILE A 108 -6.30 -3.40 -0.63
C ILE A 108 -5.38 -2.20 -0.78
N SER A 109 -4.20 -2.28 -0.18
CA SER A 109 -3.18 -1.25 -0.28
C SER A 109 -1.88 -1.79 -0.85
N PHE A 110 -1.06 -0.90 -1.41
CA PHE A 110 0.23 -1.23 -1.99
C PHE A 110 1.34 -0.81 -1.03
N GLU A 111 2.19 -1.75 -0.63
CA GLU A 111 3.34 -1.48 0.24
C GLU A 111 4.58 -2.23 -0.28
N ILE A 112 5.73 -1.90 0.27
CA ILE A 112 6.99 -2.58 -0.01
C ILE A 112 7.61 -3.07 1.30
N ASP A 113 8.29 -4.22 1.26
CA ASP A 113 9.08 -4.69 2.38
C ASP A 113 10.42 -3.95 2.50
N GLU A 114 11.26 -4.32 3.46
CA GLU A 114 12.56 -3.69 3.72
C GLU A 114 13.55 -3.86 2.56
N GLU A 115 13.38 -4.88 1.71
CA GLU A 115 14.16 -5.13 0.51
C GLU A 115 13.63 -4.40 -0.72
N GLY A 116 12.45 -3.75 -0.62
CA GLY A 116 11.78 -3.06 -1.72
C GLY A 116 10.93 -3.98 -2.59
N THR A 117 10.61 -5.19 -2.13
CA THR A 117 9.70 -6.12 -2.82
C THR A 117 8.26 -5.61 -2.69
N PRO A 118 7.51 -5.51 -3.79
CA PRO A 118 6.14 -5.01 -3.76
C PRO A 118 5.14 -6.07 -3.27
N TYR A 119 4.27 -5.64 -2.36
CA TYR A 119 3.19 -6.44 -1.80
C TYR A 119 1.84 -5.73 -1.88
N TRP A 120 0.80 -6.51 -2.02
CA TRP A 120 -0.57 -6.10 -1.79
C TRP A 120 -0.98 -6.50 -0.38
N ILE A 121 -1.36 -5.53 0.42
CA ILE A 121 -1.85 -5.71 1.79
C ILE A 121 -3.38 -5.77 1.72
N CYS A 122 -3.94 -6.93 2.00
CA CYS A 122 -5.36 -7.19 1.83
C CYS A 122 -5.99 -7.43 3.20
N SER A 123 -6.72 -6.43 3.69
CA SER A 123 -7.40 -6.51 4.98
C SER A 123 -8.66 -7.38 4.87
N VAL A 124 -8.81 -8.32 5.78
CA VAL A 124 -9.99 -9.18 5.88
C VAL A 124 -10.93 -8.63 6.93
N ALA A 125 -12.16 -8.31 6.53
CA ALA A 125 -13.18 -7.83 7.43
C ALA A 125 -13.67 -8.94 8.36
N ASP A 126 -13.76 -8.63 9.65
CA ASP A 126 -14.43 -9.45 10.65
C ASP A 126 -15.66 -8.69 11.15
N TYR A 127 -16.83 -9.35 11.08
CA TYR A 127 -18.08 -8.77 11.56
C TYR A 127 -18.40 -9.36 12.92
N LYS A 128 -18.25 -8.58 13.98
CA LYS A 128 -18.70 -8.95 15.30
C LYS A 128 -20.20 -8.67 15.43
N ILE A 129 -20.97 -9.70 15.66
CA ILE A 129 -22.39 -9.59 15.98
C ILE A 129 -22.52 -9.34 17.49
N GLY A 130 -22.99 -8.17 17.90
CA GLY A 130 -23.19 -7.80 19.29
C GLY A 130 -23.82 -6.42 19.44
N LEU A 131 -24.16 -6.04 20.69
CA LEU A 131 -24.83 -4.77 21.01
C LEU A 131 -24.04 -3.52 20.57
N PHE A 132 -22.72 -3.66 20.43
CA PHE A 132 -21.79 -2.68 19.91
C PHE A 132 -21.04 -3.22 18.67
N GLY A 133 -21.71 -4.06 17.88
CA GLY A 133 -21.15 -4.69 16.70
C GLY A 133 -20.67 -3.68 15.67
N GLY A 134 -19.41 -3.80 15.28
CA GLY A 134 -18.78 -3.01 14.26
C GLY A 134 -17.93 -3.90 13.34
N LYS A 135 -17.58 -3.34 12.19
CA LYS A 135 -16.65 -3.97 11.26
C LYS A 135 -15.24 -3.81 11.83
N THR A 136 -14.53 -4.91 11.99
CA THR A 136 -13.14 -4.92 12.45
C THR A 136 -12.25 -5.65 11.44
N ILE A 137 -10.95 -5.38 11.46
CA ILE A 137 -9.98 -6.16 10.69
C ILE A 137 -9.55 -7.34 11.56
N GLY A 138 -9.93 -8.56 11.14
CA GLY A 138 -9.59 -9.77 11.87
C GLY A 138 -8.27 -10.41 11.44
N ARG A 139 -7.98 -10.32 10.16
CA ARG A 139 -6.80 -10.91 9.52
C ARG A 139 -6.28 -10.03 8.40
N VAL A 140 -5.04 -10.28 7.98
CA VAL A 140 -4.39 -9.59 6.86
C VAL A 140 -3.73 -10.63 5.97
N VAL A 141 -4.01 -10.56 4.68
CA VAL A 141 -3.35 -11.38 3.66
C VAL A 141 -2.34 -10.52 2.92
N LEU A 142 -1.08 -10.92 2.95
CA LEU A 142 0.00 -10.30 2.18
C LEU A 142 0.18 -11.09 0.89
N CYS A 143 0.00 -10.43 -0.26
CA CYS A 143 0.24 -11.04 -1.57
C CYS A 143 1.45 -10.39 -2.25
N ASN A 144 2.47 -11.18 -2.55
CA ASN A 144 3.59 -10.73 -3.36
C ASN A 144 3.08 -10.36 -4.77
N ALA A 145 3.28 -9.11 -5.17
CA ALA A 145 2.77 -8.60 -6.45
C ALA A 145 3.45 -9.24 -7.67
N VAL A 146 4.67 -9.75 -7.51
CA VAL A 146 5.45 -10.41 -8.58
C VAL A 146 5.04 -11.87 -8.72
N THR A 147 5.08 -12.63 -7.63
CA THR A 147 4.90 -14.10 -7.66
C THR A 147 3.44 -14.54 -7.48
N GLY A 148 2.60 -13.70 -6.87
CA GLY A 148 1.24 -14.04 -6.48
C GLY A 148 1.17 -14.92 -5.24
N GLU A 149 2.27 -15.16 -4.55
CA GLU A 149 2.27 -15.88 -3.29
C GLU A 149 1.56 -15.05 -2.21
N CYS A 150 0.59 -15.68 -1.55
CA CYS A 150 -0.20 -15.03 -0.51
C CYS A 150 0.02 -15.74 0.82
N THR A 151 0.25 -14.95 1.87
CA THR A 151 0.39 -15.44 3.23
C THR A 151 -0.67 -14.77 4.11
N ASP A 152 -1.37 -15.55 4.91
CA ASP A 152 -2.43 -15.12 5.81
C ASP A 152 -1.89 -14.95 7.22
N TYR A 153 -2.09 -13.78 7.80
CA TYR A 153 -1.65 -13.43 9.15
C TYR A 153 -2.82 -13.05 10.05
N ALA A 154 -2.79 -13.49 11.30
CA ALA A 154 -3.55 -12.79 12.33
C ALA A 154 -2.94 -11.38 12.50
N VAL A 155 -3.77 -10.39 12.81
CA VAL A 155 -3.35 -8.99 12.92
C VAL A 155 -2.12 -8.81 13.83
N LYS A 156 -2.06 -9.54 14.95
CA LYS A 156 -0.93 -9.49 15.91
C LYS A 156 0.38 -10.06 15.38
N ASP A 157 0.33 -10.88 14.33
CA ASP A 157 1.47 -11.61 13.77
C ASP A 157 1.95 -11.00 12.43
N VAL A 158 1.35 -9.89 12.00
CA VAL A 158 1.71 -9.18 10.78
C VAL A 158 3.14 -8.65 10.89
N PRO A 159 3.98 -8.79 9.86
CA PRO A 159 5.32 -8.23 9.85
C PRO A 159 5.34 -6.73 10.16
N SER A 160 6.36 -6.29 10.90
CA SER A 160 6.48 -4.90 11.40
C SER A 160 6.63 -3.83 10.32
N TRP A 161 7.01 -4.21 9.11
CA TRP A 161 7.13 -3.29 7.97
C TRP A 161 5.77 -2.91 7.34
N VAL A 162 4.69 -3.62 7.70
CA VAL A 162 3.34 -3.36 7.19
C VAL A 162 2.69 -2.24 7.98
N ASP A 163 2.61 -1.05 7.40
CA ASP A 163 2.11 0.15 8.08
C ASP A 163 0.58 0.26 8.08
N ARG A 164 -0.08 -0.19 7.02
CA ARG A 164 -1.52 -0.02 6.83
C ARG A 164 -2.39 -0.76 7.85
N VAL A 165 -1.87 -1.80 8.46
CA VAL A 165 -2.56 -2.55 9.51
C VAL A 165 -2.75 -1.74 10.78
N TYR A 166 -1.92 -0.73 10.99
CA TYR A 166 -2.00 0.21 12.12
C TYR A 166 -2.85 1.45 11.83
N SER A 167 -3.81 1.34 10.88
CA SER A 167 -4.81 2.39 10.67
C SER A 167 -5.67 2.63 11.92
N ALA A 168 -6.34 3.78 11.96
CA ALA A 168 -7.10 4.24 13.14
C ALA A 168 -8.03 3.20 13.77
N ASP A 169 -8.60 2.29 12.96
CA ASP A 169 -9.49 1.23 13.44
C ASP A 169 -8.75 0.17 14.28
N LEU A 170 -7.50 -0.10 13.97
CA LEU A 170 -6.67 -1.03 14.73
C LEU A 170 -6.16 -0.40 16.02
N LEU A 171 -5.82 0.89 15.98
CA LEU A 171 -5.49 1.66 17.16
C LEU A 171 -6.67 1.68 18.15
N VAL A 172 -7.91 1.78 17.66
CA VAL A 172 -9.11 1.70 18.50
C VAL A 172 -9.27 0.32 19.12
N GLN A 173 -9.00 -0.77 18.40
CA GLN A 173 -9.10 -2.13 18.94
C GLN A 173 -8.00 -2.47 19.95
N LEU A 174 -6.77 -2.06 19.66
CA LEU A 174 -5.67 -2.15 20.64
C LEU A 174 -6.00 -1.29 21.87
N TYR A 175 -6.70 -0.18 21.66
CA TYR A 175 -7.17 0.70 22.71
C TYR A 175 -8.18 0.01 23.65
N ASP A 176 -9.18 -0.64 23.11
CA ASP A 176 -10.18 -1.37 23.90
C ASP A 176 -9.56 -2.57 24.64
N TYR A 177 -8.57 -3.21 24.07
CA TYR A 177 -7.86 -4.33 24.71
C TYR A 177 -6.88 -3.86 25.81
N TYR A 178 -6.17 -2.74 25.61
CA TYR A 178 -5.24 -2.16 26.59
C TYR A 178 -5.89 -1.12 27.51
N GLY A 179 -7.01 -0.54 27.11
CA GLY A 179 -7.76 0.45 27.91
C GLY A 179 -8.32 -0.10 29.22
N SER A 180 -8.44 -1.43 29.31
CA SER A 180 -8.73 -2.11 30.56
C SER A 180 -7.51 -2.19 31.51
N LEU A 181 -6.29 -1.88 31.02
CA LEU A 181 -5.06 -2.13 31.77
C LEU A 181 -4.23 -0.91 32.19
N LYS A 182 -4.32 0.28 31.54
CA LYS A 182 -3.58 1.49 31.99
C LYS A 182 -4.11 2.82 31.43
N HIS A 183 -4.63 3.66 32.31
CA HIS A 183 -5.15 5.02 32.00
C HIS A 183 -4.09 6.10 31.64
N GLY A 184 -2.80 5.80 31.58
CA GLY A 184 -1.74 6.83 31.48
C GLY A 184 -1.09 7.03 30.10
N PHE A 185 -1.03 6.00 29.28
CA PHE A 185 -0.30 6.05 27.99
C PHE A 185 -1.08 6.78 26.89
N ILE A 186 -2.36 6.81 27.03
CA ILE A 186 -3.34 7.24 26.02
C ILE A 186 -3.40 8.76 25.86
N ASN A 187 -3.26 9.51 26.96
CA ASN A 187 -3.27 10.97 26.92
C ASN A 187 -2.06 11.56 26.14
N SER A 188 -0.95 10.85 26.05
CA SER A 188 0.22 11.35 25.29
C SER A 188 0.08 11.11 23.79
N VAL A 189 -0.53 10.01 23.37
CA VAL A 189 -0.69 9.67 21.94
C VAL A 189 -1.86 10.44 21.31
N LEU A 190 -2.99 10.56 22.01
CA LEU A 190 -4.11 11.38 21.55
C LEU A 190 -3.81 12.89 21.60
N GLY A 191 -3.02 13.33 22.55
CA GLY A 191 -2.53 14.70 22.60
C GLY A 191 -1.69 15.07 21.37
N CYS A 192 -0.86 14.16 20.89
CA CYS A 192 -0.03 14.37 19.71
C CYS A 192 -0.87 14.39 18.41
N LEU A 193 -1.89 13.54 18.28
CA LEU A 193 -2.78 13.49 17.10
C LEU A 193 -3.75 14.67 17.02
N LEU A 194 -4.19 15.22 18.17
CA LEU A 194 -5.08 16.37 18.21
C LEU A 194 -4.35 17.71 17.97
N TYR A 195 -3.03 17.76 18.19
CA TYR A 195 -2.22 18.97 17.94
C TYR A 195 -1.84 19.16 16.47
N THR A 196 -2.00 18.19 15.62
CA THR A 196 -1.66 18.29 14.18
C THR A 196 -2.82 18.68 13.28
N SER A 197 -4.01 18.86 13.83
CA SER A 197 -5.15 19.39 13.08
C SER A 197 -5.33 20.87 13.39
N PRO A 198 -5.16 21.81 12.41
CA PRO A 198 -5.43 23.24 12.66
C PRO A 198 -6.89 23.44 13.01
N SER A 199 -7.12 24.04 14.17
CA SER A 199 -8.47 24.36 14.64
C SER A 199 -9.18 25.30 13.66
N PRO A 200 -10.49 25.13 13.39
CA PRO A 200 -11.28 26.05 12.57
C PRO A 200 -11.27 27.52 13.06
N ARG A 201 -10.79 27.77 14.27
CA ARG A 201 -10.66 29.14 14.85
C ARG A 201 -9.41 29.90 14.38
N ASP A 202 -8.36 29.21 13.92
CA ASP A 202 -7.13 29.88 13.48
C ASP A 202 -7.25 30.44 12.07
N MET A 203 -8.21 30.00 11.27
CA MET A 203 -8.47 30.54 9.93
C MET A 203 -9.23 31.87 9.89
N ARG A 204 -9.66 32.42 11.03
CA ARG A 204 -10.40 33.69 11.08
C ARG A 204 -9.55 34.92 11.46
N ARG A 205 -8.23 34.80 11.61
CA ARG A 205 -7.38 35.88 12.10
C ARG A 205 -6.39 36.46 11.09
N SER A 206 -6.58 36.19 9.80
CA SER A 206 -5.85 36.87 8.71
C SER A 206 -6.86 37.58 7.80
N ARG A 207 -7.38 38.72 8.27
CA ARG A 207 -7.90 39.82 7.48
C ARG A 207 -7.54 41.11 8.20
#